data_52094c74106400740155d8ffe67568f7
#
_entry.id   52094c74106400740155d8ffe67568f7
#
_cell.length_a   1.000
_cell.length_b   1.000
_cell.length_c   1.000
_cell.angle_alpha   90.00
_cell.angle_beta   90.00
_cell.angle_gamma   90.00
#
_symmetry.space_group_name_H-M   'P 1'
#
loop_
_entity.id
_entity.type
_entity.pdbx_description
1 polymer ?
#
loop_
_entity_poly.entity_id
_entity_poly.type
_entity_poly.pdbx_seq_one_letter_code
_entity_poly.pdbx_strand_id
1 'polypeptide(L)'
;MANVTVYNMEGNEVGTMELNDAVFGVEVNEHLVHLAVVRQLANNRQGTQKAKTRSEVSGGGRKPWRQKGTGHARQGSIRAPQWTGGGVVFAPVPRDYEVKMNKKERRAALKSALTSKVQDNKLVVVDALTLADVKTKEMQKVLTNLKAEKALVITATDDKNVILSARNITDVQTATPSTINVYDVMKANTVVLTKDAVAKIEEVYA
;
A
#
# COMPACT_ATOMS: atom_id res chain seq x y z
N MET A 1 15.65 22.35 12.34
CA MET A 1 15.09 21.22 13.10
C MET A 1 13.62 21.50 13.35
N ALA A 2 12.73 20.58 12.96
CA ALA A 2 11.31 20.72 13.23
C ALA A 2 11.01 20.25 14.64
N ASN A 3 10.39 21.09 15.47
CA ASN A 3 9.94 20.73 16.80
C ASN A 3 8.49 20.27 16.71
N VAL A 4 8.19 19.08 17.23
CA VAL A 4 6.84 18.52 17.26
C VAL A 4 6.41 18.29 18.70
N THR A 5 5.15 18.64 18.99
CA THR A 5 4.54 18.40 20.31
C THR A 5 4.33 16.91 20.53
N VAL A 6 4.70 16.43 21.70
CA VAL A 6 4.47 15.04 22.14
C VAL A 6 3.21 14.99 23.00
N TYR A 7 2.30 14.07 22.66
CA TYR A 7 1.02 13.87 23.35
C TYR A 7 1.01 12.58 24.16
N ASN A 8 0.14 12.49 25.13
CA ASN A 8 -0.21 11.22 25.76
C ASN A 8 -1.42 10.58 25.05
N MET A 9 -1.84 9.38 25.49
CA MET A 9 -3.02 8.69 24.95
C MET A 9 -4.35 9.43 25.19
N GLU A 10 -4.38 10.41 26.09
CA GLU A 10 -5.53 11.24 26.38
C GLU A 10 -5.61 12.50 25.52
N GLY A 11 -4.57 12.78 24.72
CA GLY A 11 -4.48 13.95 23.86
C GLY A 11 -3.91 15.18 24.57
N ASN A 12 -3.37 15.03 25.80
CA ASN A 12 -2.71 16.13 26.52
C ASN A 12 -1.25 16.25 26.07
N GLU A 13 -0.75 17.46 25.99
CA GLU A 13 0.65 17.75 25.69
C GLU A 13 1.55 17.38 26.86
N VAL A 14 2.58 16.57 26.60
CA VAL A 14 3.57 16.11 27.58
C VAL A 14 4.90 16.86 27.44
N GLY A 15 5.24 17.27 26.22
CA GLY A 15 6.48 17.94 25.94
C GLY A 15 6.69 18.21 24.45
N THR A 16 7.90 18.57 24.08
CA THR A 16 8.31 18.77 22.68
C THR A 16 9.48 17.83 22.35
N MET A 17 9.55 17.36 21.11
CA MET A 17 10.63 16.54 20.59
C MET A 17 11.21 17.19 19.34
N GLU A 18 12.54 17.24 19.25
CA GLU A 18 13.23 17.67 18.05
C GLU A 18 13.35 16.50 17.07
N LEU A 19 12.97 16.73 15.81
CA LEU A 19 13.09 15.75 14.73
C LEU A 19 14.38 16.00 13.95
N ASN A 20 15.04 14.91 13.52
CA ASN A 20 16.25 14.97 12.73
C ASN A 20 15.95 15.46 11.30
N ASP A 21 16.57 16.58 10.88
CA ASP A 21 16.40 17.17 9.56
C ASP A 21 16.84 16.24 8.42
N ALA A 22 17.76 15.29 8.67
CA ALA A 22 18.19 14.33 7.68
C ALA A 22 17.07 13.35 7.25
N VAL A 23 15.99 13.23 8.05
CA VAL A 23 14.84 12.32 7.78
C VAL A 23 13.55 13.13 7.59
N PHE A 24 13.29 14.12 8.44
CA PHE A 24 12.02 14.85 8.52
C PHE A 24 12.08 16.28 7.98
N GLY A 25 13.27 16.75 7.58
CA GLY A 25 13.52 18.10 7.06
C GLY A 25 14.08 18.12 5.64
N VAL A 26 13.92 17.05 4.86
CA VAL A 26 14.46 16.94 3.51
C VAL A 26 13.60 17.70 2.51
N GLU A 27 14.18 18.20 1.42
CA GLU A 27 13.42 18.76 0.29
C GLU A 27 12.46 17.73 -0.27
N VAL A 28 11.17 18.10 -0.39
CA VAL A 28 10.11 17.21 -0.85
C VAL A 28 10.19 17.01 -2.36
N ASN A 29 10.46 15.78 -2.79
CA ASN A 29 10.46 15.40 -4.19
C ASN A 29 9.16 14.68 -4.54
N GLU A 30 8.17 15.42 -5.03
CA GLU A 30 6.84 14.89 -5.41
C GLU A 30 6.91 13.80 -6.47
N HIS A 31 7.82 13.93 -7.44
CA HIS A 31 7.98 12.94 -8.50
C HIS A 31 8.41 11.57 -7.95
N LEU A 32 9.37 11.54 -7.02
CA LEU A 32 9.80 10.28 -6.39
C LEU A 32 8.71 9.68 -5.50
N VAL A 33 7.96 10.51 -4.78
CA VAL A 33 6.80 10.06 -3.98
C VAL A 33 5.75 9.42 -4.89
N HIS A 34 5.37 10.09 -5.98
CA HIS A 34 4.44 9.55 -6.97
C HIS A 34 4.94 8.22 -7.57
N LEU A 35 6.20 8.16 -7.98
CA LEU A 35 6.80 6.95 -8.55
C LEU A 35 6.76 5.78 -7.56
N ALA A 36 7.03 6.03 -6.26
CA ALA A 36 6.96 5.02 -5.21
C ALA A 36 5.54 4.50 -5.01
N VAL A 37 4.52 5.38 -5.05
CA VAL A 37 3.10 5.00 -4.96
C VAL A 37 2.69 4.15 -6.17
N VAL A 38 2.99 4.59 -7.39
CA VAL A 38 2.68 3.84 -8.63
C VAL A 38 3.35 2.46 -8.60
N ARG A 39 4.62 2.41 -8.19
CA ARG A 39 5.34 1.15 -8.00
C ARG A 39 4.62 0.21 -7.02
N GLN A 40 4.23 0.70 -5.85
CA GLN A 40 3.55 -0.11 -4.83
C GLN A 40 2.22 -0.68 -5.35
N LEU A 41 1.42 0.16 -6.01
CA LEU A 41 0.15 -0.26 -6.61
C LEU A 41 0.35 -1.29 -7.75
N ALA A 42 1.37 -1.10 -8.57
CA ALA A 42 1.71 -2.04 -9.62
C ALA A 42 2.17 -3.39 -9.05
N ASN A 43 3.04 -3.38 -8.04
CA ASN A 43 3.58 -4.58 -7.42
C ASN A 43 2.52 -5.38 -6.62
N ASN A 44 1.44 -4.74 -6.18
CA ASN A 44 0.33 -5.41 -5.52
C ASN A 44 -0.56 -6.21 -6.51
N ARG A 45 -0.39 -5.99 -7.83
CA ARG A 45 -1.17 -6.72 -8.84
C ARG A 45 -0.60 -8.11 -9.05
N GLN A 46 -1.42 -9.13 -8.84
CA GLN A 46 -1.01 -10.53 -9.00
C GLN A 46 -0.79 -10.95 -10.46
N GLY A 47 -1.46 -10.33 -11.42
CA GLY A 47 -1.26 -10.54 -12.84
C GLY A 47 -1.69 -11.91 -13.39
N THR A 48 -2.60 -12.61 -12.72
CA THR A 48 -3.06 -13.97 -13.07
C THR A 48 -4.19 -14.04 -14.09
N GLN A 49 -4.55 -12.89 -14.71
CA GLN A 49 -5.61 -12.87 -15.74
C GLN A 49 -5.24 -13.75 -16.92
N LYS A 50 -6.17 -14.62 -17.35
CA LYS A 50 -5.99 -15.48 -18.50
C LYS A 50 -7.33 -15.76 -19.20
N ALA A 51 -7.35 -15.72 -20.53
CA ALA A 51 -8.40 -16.29 -21.33
C ALA A 51 -7.79 -17.30 -22.31
N LYS A 52 -8.57 -18.34 -22.68
CA LYS A 52 -8.09 -19.40 -23.56
C LYS A 52 -8.04 -18.94 -25.01
N THR A 53 -6.90 -19.13 -25.64
CA THR A 53 -6.73 -18.99 -27.09
C THR A 53 -7.36 -20.15 -27.81
N ARG A 54 -7.55 -20.05 -29.15
CA ARG A 54 -8.13 -21.14 -29.97
C ARG A 54 -7.39 -22.49 -29.84
N SER A 55 -6.10 -22.48 -29.52
CA SER A 55 -5.30 -23.69 -29.33
C SER A 55 -5.55 -24.35 -27.97
N GLU A 56 -5.95 -23.57 -26.96
CA GLU A 56 -6.15 -24.05 -25.59
C GLU A 56 -7.60 -24.46 -25.30
N VAL A 57 -8.56 -24.04 -26.14
CA VAL A 57 -9.96 -24.44 -25.99
C VAL A 57 -10.10 -25.93 -26.31
N SER A 58 -10.87 -26.67 -25.52
CA SER A 58 -11.14 -28.09 -25.74
C SER A 58 -12.02 -28.31 -26.98
N GLY A 59 -11.86 -29.40 -27.70
CA GLY A 59 -12.64 -29.80 -28.89
C GLY A 59 -11.99 -29.43 -30.22
N GLY A 60 -12.70 -29.47 -31.32
CA GLY A 60 -12.36 -28.91 -32.61
C GLY A 60 -11.32 -29.62 -33.49
N GLY A 61 -10.90 -30.81 -33.21
CA GLY A 61 -9.92 -31.54 -34.06
C GLY A 61 -10.41 -31.87 -35.47
N ARG A 62 -11.74 -31.95 -35.70
CA ARG A 62 -12.34 -32.24 -36.98
C ARG A 62 -12.84 -30.99 -37.67
N LYS A 63 -12.65 -30.85 -39.01
CA LYS A 63 -13.26 -29.81 -39.81
C LYS A 63 -14.78 -29.95 -39.78
N PRO A 64 -15.57 -28.88 -39.51
CA PRO A 64 -17.04 -28.96 -39.37
C PRO A 64 -17.74 -29.52 -40.61
N TRP A 65 -17.32 -29.10 -41.81
CA TRP A 65 -17.84 -29.57 -43.10
C TRP A 65 -16.79 -29.47 -44.19
N ARG A 66 -17.07 -30.11 -45.34
CA ARG A 66 -16.18 -30.11 -46.52
C ARG A 66 -16.04 -28.70 -47.08
N GLN A 67 -14.93 -28.44 -47.80
CA GLN A 67 -14.51 -27.14 -48.28
C GLN A 67 -15.47 -26.48 -49.27
N LYS A 68 -16.18 -27.28 -50.11
CA LYS A 68 -17.14 -26.83 -51.15
C LYS A 68 -18.38 -27.72 -51.17
N GLY A 69 -19.49 -27.22 -51.76
CA GLY A 69 -20.69 -28.03 -52.00
C GLY A 69 -21.60 -28.18 -50.77
N THR A 70 -21.52 -27.31 -49.75
CA THR A 70 -22.40 -27.36 -48.57
C THR A 70 -23.33 -26.17 -48.45
N GLY A 71 -23.17 -25.12 -49.27
CA GLY A 71 -23.91 -23.86 -49.12
C GLY A 71 -23.51 -23.01 -47.91
N HIS A 72 -22.64 -23.54 -47.04
CA HIS A 72 -22.18 -22.82 -45.85
C HIS A 72 -20.86 -22.10 -46.08
N ALA A 73 -20.61 -21.04 -45.27
CA ALA A 73 -19.32 -20.39 -45.23
C ALA A 73 -18.18 -21.36 -44.86
N ARG A 74 -17.01 -21.20 -45.45
CA ARG A 74 -15.86 -22.08 -45.19
C ARG A 74 -15.38 -21.96 -43.74
N GLN A 75 -15.31 -23.09 -43.04
CA GLN A 75 -14.84 -23.17 -41.66
C GLN A 75 -13.79 -24.28 -41.50
N GLY A 76 -12.72 -23.94 -40.72
CA GLY A 76 -11.64 -24.89 -40.43
C GLY A 76 -11.78 -25.59 -39.08
N SER A 77 -12.37 -24.90 -38.10
CA SER A 77 -12.48 -25.39 -36.71
C SER A 77 -13.62 -24.69 -36.01
N ILE A 78 -14.32 -25.41 -35.13
CA ILE A 78 -15.34 -24.86 -34.21
C ILE A 78 -14.73 -24.07 -33.08
N ARG A 79 -13.40 -24.13 -32.86
CA ARG A 79 -12.67 -23.33 -31.86
C ARG A 79 -12.31 -21.94 -32.35
N ALA A 80 -12.60 -21.59 -33.60
CA ALA A 80 -12.28 -20.28 -34.15
C ALA A 80 -13.04 -19.17 -33.38
N PRO A 81 -12.50 -17.95 -33.29
CA PRO A 81 -13.05 -16.88 -32.45
C PRO A 81 -14.49 -16.47 -32.80
N GLN A 82 -14.90 -16.67 -34.05
CA GLN A 82 -16.24 -16.35 -34.52
C GLN A 82 -17.31 -17.36 -34.05
N TRP A 83 -16.90 -18.48 -33.47
CA TRP A 83 -17.81 -19.50 -32.96
C TRP A 83 -18.12 -19.26 -31.49
N THR A 84 -19.37 -19.51 -31.09
CA THR A 84 -19.75 -19.53 -29.66
C THR A 84 -18.96 -20.62 -28.95
N GLY A 85 -18.26 -20.24 -27.87
CA GLY A 85 -17.35 -21.14 -27.17
C GLY A 85 -15.97 -21.29 -27.80
N GLY A 86 -15.68 -20.55 -28.89
CA GLY A 86 -14.34 -20.50 -29.49
C GLY A 86 -13.34 -19.71 -28.62
N GLY A 87 -12.08 -19.76 -29.03
CA GLY A 87 -11.00 -19.08 -28.32
C GLY A 87 -10.97 -17.58 -28.58
N VAL A 88 -10.37 -16.82 -27.66
CA VAL A 88 -10.16 -15.37 -27.83
C VAL A 88 -8.90 -15.12 -28.67
N VAL A 89 -8.94 -14.19 -29.64
CA VAL A 89 -7.81 -13.93 -30.53
C VAL A 89 -6.63 -13.30 -29.77
N PHE A 90 -6.88 -12.17 -29.11
CA PHE A 90 -5.91 -11.47 -28.26
C PHE A 90 -6.27 -11.69 -26.79
N ALA A 91 -6.17 -12.95 -26.38
CA ALA A 91 -6.48 -13.35 -25.02
C ALA A 91 -5.50 -12.69 -24.04
N PRO A 92 -5.97 -12.17 -22.90
CA PRO A 92 -5.07 -11.77 -21.85
C PRO A 92 -4.29 -13.00 -21.36
N VAL A 93 -3.01 -12.83 -21.12
CA VAL A 93 -2.11 -13.83 -20.56
C VAL A 93 -1.58 -13.37 -19.22
N PRO A 94 -1.21 -14.28 -18.31
CA PRO A 94 -0.55 -13.92 -17.08
C PRO A 94 0.72 -13.12 -17.38
N ARG A 95 0.89 -11.99 -16.66
CA ARG A 95 2.09 -11.18 -16.80
C ARG A 95 2.48 -10.59 -15.45
N ASP A 96 3.76 -10.32 -15.32
CA ASP A 96 4.30 -9.60 -14.17
C ASP A 96 4.08 -8.08 -14.35
N TYR A 97 3.67 -7.43 -13.27
CA TYR A 97 3.50 -5.98 -13.18
C TYR A 97 4.57 -5.34 -12.30
N GLU A 98 5.60 -6.09 -11.89
CA GLU A 98 6.65 -5.59 -11.03
C GLU A 98 7.36 -4.38 -11.66
N VAL A 99 7.37 -3.27 -10.92
CA VAL A 99 8.16 -2.07 -11.24
C VAL A 99 9.31 -1.99 -10.26
N LYS A 100 10.54 -1.98 -10.76
CA LYS A 100 11.75 -1.85 -9.95
C LYS A 100 12.06 -0.38 -9.67
N MET A 101 12.59 -0.10 -8.49
CA MET A 101 13.03 1.22 -8.05
C MET A 101 14.29 1.07 -7.20
N ASN A 102 15.28 1.95 -7.40
CA ASN A 102 16.55 1.88 -6.68
C ASN A 102 16.39 2.10 -5.18
N LYS A 103 17.26 1.50 -4.37
CA LYS A 103 17.20 1.62 -2.90
C LYS A 103 17.31 3.08 -2.43
N LYS A 104 18.19 3.88 -3.06
CA LYS A 104 18.38 5.30 -2.73
C LYS A 104 17.11 6.12 -3.04
N GLU A 105 16.48 5.89 -4.19
CA GLU A 105 15.23 6.56 -4.58
C GLU A 105 14.09 6.23 -3.63
N ARG A 106 13.94 4.96 -3.21
CA ARG A 106 12.92 4.55 -2.22
C ARG A 106 13.10 5.23 -0.87
N ARG A 107 14.36 5.35 -0.40
CA ARG A 107 14.67 6.06 0.85
C ARG A 107 14.36 7.55 0.73
N ALA A 108 14.77 8.18 -0.37
CA ALA A 108 14.48 9.59 -0.63
C ALA A 108 12.97 9.85 -0.72
N ALA A 109 12.21 8.98 -1.39
CA ALA A 109 10.74 9.07 -1.47
C ALA A 109 10.07 8.97 -0.09
N LEU A 110 10.54 8.06 0.78
CA LEU A 110 10.01 7.90 2.13
C LEU A 110 10.32 9.14 3.00
N LYS A 111 11.56 9.64 2.97
CA LYS A 111 11.94 10.87 3.67
C LYS A 111 11.10 12.06 3.20
N SER A 112 10.92 12.22 1.88
CA SER A 112 10.05 13.25 1.31
C SER A 112 8.59 13.14 1.78
N ALA A 113 8.04 11.91 1.84
CA ALA A 113 6.67 11.68 2.31
C ALA A 113 6.51 12.01 3.80
N LEU A 114 7.48 11.66 4.65
CA LEU A 114 7.47 11.99 6.08
C LEU A 114 7.62 13.49 6.29
N THR A 115 8.52 14.14 5.57
CA THR A 115 8.71 15.61 5.62
C THR A 115 7.43 16.35 5.22
N SER A 116 6.75 15.91 4.16
CA SER A 116 5.45 16.48 3.74
C SER A 116 4.42 16.40 4.89
N LYS A 117 4.36 15.26 5.61
CA LYS A 117 3.44 15.11 6.76
C LYS A 117 3.78 16.05 7.92
N VAL A 118 5.07 16.32 8.15
CA VAL A 118 5.51 17.31 9.15
C VAL A 118 5.09 18.72 8.73
N GLN A 119 5.36 19.11 7.48
CA GLN A 119 4.99 20.42 6.94
C GLN A 119 3.48 20.69 6.97
N ASP A 120 2.68 19.66 6.72
CA ASP A 120 1.22 19.72 6.78
C ASP A 120 0.64 19.68 8.20
N ASN A 121 1.48 19.56 9.25
CA ASN A 121 1.06 19.32 10.64
C ASN A 121 0.17 18.07 10.81
N LYS A 122 0.41 17.05 10.01
CA LYS A 122 -0.31 15.75 10.01
C LYS A 122 0.51 14.62 10.65
N LEU A 123 1.62 14.95 11.30
CA LEU A 123 2.43 14.03 12.06
C LEU A 123 2.25 14.30 13.55
N VAL A 124 1.77 13.30 14.29
CA VAL A 124 1.50 13.36 15.72
C VAL A 124 2.45 12.39 16.43
N VAL A 125 3.18 12.87 17.42
CA VAL A 125 4.06 12.04 18.23
C VAL A 125 3.38 11.74 19.56
N VAL A 126 3.38 10.46 19.97
CA VAL A 126 2.82 10.00 21.26
C VAL A 126 3.95 9.43 22.11
N ASP A 127 3.96 9.74 23.37
CA ASP A 127 5.00 9.30 24.31
C ASP A 127 5.05 7.75 24.35
N ALA A 128 3.94 7.11 24.68
CA ALA A 128 3.79 5.65 24.65
C ALA A 128 2.38 5.26 24.22
N LEU A 129 2.26 4.16 23.48
CA LEU A 129 0.99 3.56 23.09
C LEU A 129 0.96 2.11 23.59
N THR A 130 0.40 1.91 24.78
CA THR A 130 0.30 0.60 25.43
C THR A 130 -1.14 0.30 25.79
N LEU A 131 -1.67 -0.83 25.30
CA LEU A 131 -3.01 -1.31 25.63
C LEU A 131 -2.89 -2.56 26.51
N ALA A 132 -3.56 -2.54 27.66
CA ALA A 132 -3.56 -3.69 28.59
C ALA A 132 -4.23 -4.92 27.93
N ASP A 133 -5.37 -4.69 27.28
CA ASP A 133 -6.17 -5.71 26.63
C ASP A 133 -6.38 -5.40 25.13
N VAL A 134 -6.75 -6.41 24.36
CA VAL A 134 -7.16 -6.25 22.96
C VAL A 134 -8.60 -5.71 22.92
N LYS A 135 -8.74 -4.39 22.79
CA LYS A 135 -10.05 -3.71 22.72
C LYS A 135 -10.06 -2.59 21.69
N THR A 136 -10.89 -2.73 20.66
CA THR A 136 -11.06 -1.70 19.60
C THR A 136 -11.60 -0.39 20.15
N LYS A 137 -12.48 -0.43 21.17
CA LYS A 137 -13.06 0.75 21.80
C LYS A 137 -12.01 1.65 22.47
N GLU A 138 -11.00 1.06 23.09
CA GLU A 138 -9.91 1.81 23.72
C GLU A 138 -9.02 2.48 22.66
N MET A 139 -8.66 1.73 21.62
CA MET A 139 -7.90 2.28 20.50
C MET A 139 -8.65 3.42 19.79
N GLN A 140 -9.96 3.26 19.58
CA GLN A 140 -10.79 4.31 18.98
C GLN A 140 -10.86 5.57 19.83
N LYS A 141 -10.92 5.44 21.17
CA LYS A 141 -10.85 6.59 22.09
C LYS A 141 -9.51 7.33 21.94
N VAL A 142 -8.39 6.62 21.92
CA VAL A 142 -7.07 7.21 21.74
C VAL A 142 -6.99 8.01 20.43
N LEU A 143 -7.44 7.41 19.31
CA LEU A 143 -7.44 8.08 18.01
C LEU A 143 -8.35 9.32 17.99
N THR A 144 -9.50 9.26 18.65
CA THR A 144 -10.41 10.40 18.78
C THR A 144 -9.80 11.52 19.61
N ASN A 145 -9.14 11.20 20.73
CA ASN A 145 -8.45 12.16 21.59
C ASN A 145 -7.32 12.88 20.83
N LEU A 146 -6.58 12.13 19.99
CA LEU A 146 -5.52 12.66 19.15
C LEU A 146 -6.03 13.35 17.85
N LYS A 147 -7.35 13.35 17.62
CA LYS A 147 -7.98 13.85 16.39
C LYS A 147 -7.40 13.22 15.11
N ALA A 148 -6.99 11.96 15.21
CA ALA A 148 -6.31 11.23 14.16
C ALA A 148 -7.33 10.42 13.33
N GLU A 149 -7.88 11.06 12.30
CA GLU A 149 -8.71 10.39 11.29
C GLU A 149 -7.84 9.71 10.25
N LYS A 150 -8.26 8.54 9.73
CA LYS A 150 -7.52 7.74 8.73
C LYS A 150 -6.05 7.62 9.08
N ALA A 151 -5.79 7.09 10.27
CA ALA A 151 -4.49 7.11 10.89
C ALA A 151 -3.58 5.95 10.44
N LEU A 152 -2.31 6.26 10.20
CA LEU A 152 -1.24 5.27 10.20
C LEU A 152 -0.53 5.32 11.54
N VAL A 153 -0.66 4.25 12.34
CA VAL A 153 -0.04 4.14 13.65
C VAL A 153 1.27 3.36 13.53
N ILE A 154 2.38 3.98 13.93
CA ILE A 154 3.70 3.39 13.84
C ILE A 154 4.27 3.19 15.25
N THR A 155 4.47 1.93 15.61
CA THR A 155 5.04 1.52 16.90
C THR A 155 6.47 1.03 16.72
N ALA A 156 7.33 1.19 17.72
CA ALA A 156 8.73 0.78 17.66
C ALA A 156 8.90 -0.73 17.49
N THR A 157 7.97 -1.52 18.02
CA THR A 157 7.94 -2.99 17.97
C THR A 157 6.54 -3.47 17.64
N ASP A 158 6.42 -4.72 17.20
CA ASP A 158 5.13 -5.36 16.96
C ASP A 158 4.42 -5.63 18.30
N ASP A 159 3.56 -4.70 18.72
CA ASP A 159 2.67 -4.90 19.86
C ASP A 159 1.36 -5.54 19.38
N LYS A 160 1.17 -6.80 19.76
CA LYS A 160 -0.03 -7.58 19.40
C LYS A 160 -1.32 -6.91 19.87
N ASN A 161 -1.32 -6.31 21.07
CA ASN A 161 -2.51 -5.68 21.62
C ASN A 161 -2.92 -4.46 20.78
N VAL A 162 -1.96 -3.63 20.37
CA VAL A 162 -2.19 -2.47 19.51
C VAL A 162 -2.66 -2.90 18.13
N ILE A 163 -1.95 -3.84 17.48
CA ILE A 163 -2.27 -4.33 16.14
C ILE A 163 -3.68 -4.93 16.08
N LEU A 164 -4.02 -5.82 17.02
CA LEU A 164 -5.33 -6.48 17.05
C LEU A 164 -6.47 -5.51 17.40
N SER A 165 -6.19 -4.51 18.22
CA SER A 165 -7.17 -3.46 18.58
C SER A 165 -7.43 -2.48 17.42
N ALA A 166 -6.42 -2.20 16.59
CA ALA A 166 -6.52 -1.25 15.49
C ALA A 166 -7.09 -1.86 14.20
N ARG A 167 -6.78 -3.13 13.88
CA ARG A 167 -7.05 -3.73 12.56
C ARG A 167 -8.52 -3.75 12.13
N ASN A 168 -9.48 -3.70 13.07
CA ASN A 168 -10.93 -3.69 12.77
C ASN A 168 -11.48 -2.27 12.57
N ILE A 169 -10.69 -1.23 12.84
CA ILE A 169 -11.13 0.15 12.67
C ILE A 169 -10.92 0.54 11.20
N THR A 170 -11.98 1.03 10.56
CA THR A 170 -11.91 1.47 9.16
C THR A 170 -10.87 2.58 8.99
N ASP A 171 -10.09 2.50 7.92
CA ASP A 171 -9.07 3.50 7.56
C ASP A 171 -7.93 3.67 8.58
N VAL A 172 -7.76 2.74 9.52
CA VAL A 172 -6.61 2.70 10.43
C VAL A 172 -5.69 1.56 10.05
N GLN A 173 -4.40 1.85 9.96
CA GLN A 173 -3.35 0.87 9.68
C GLN A 173 -2.25 0.96 10.73
N THR A 174 -1.61 -0.16 11.00
CA THR A 174 -0.45 -0.23 11.90
C THR A 174 0.79 -0.64 11.12
N ALA A 175 1.92 -0.05 11.46
CA ALA A 175 3.21 -0.37 10.86
C ALA A 175 4.33 -0.31 11.91
N THR A 176 5.49 -0.86 11.55
CA THR A 176 6.74 -0.68 12.28
C THR A 176 7.73 0.11 11.43
N PRO A 177 8.82 0.65 11.97
CA PRO A 177 9.85 1.34 11.21
C PRO A 177 10.45 0.51 10.05
N SER A 178 10.41 -0.83 10.16
CA SER A 178 10.87 -1.74 9.12
C SER A 178 9.85 -1.99 7.99
N THR A 179 8.56 -1.86 8.28
CA THR A 179 7.46 -2.15 7.32
C THR A 179 6.83 -0.91 6.72
N ILE A 180 7.19 0.28 7.22
CA ILE A 180 6.68 1.56 6.71
C ILE A 180 6.95 1.69 5.20
N ASN A 181 5.95 2.16 4.46
CA ASN A 181 6.06 2.42 3.02
C ASN A 181 5.42 3.77 2.65
N VAL A 182 5.83 4.30 1.50
CA VAL A 182 5.36 5.62 1.01
C VAL A 182 3.86 5.64 0.76
N TYR A 183 3.29 4.53 0.25
CA TYR A 183 1.86 4.45 -0.06
C TYR A 183 1.00 4.60 1.18
N ASP A 184 1.33 3.90 2.28
CA ASP A 184 0.56 3.97 3.53
C ASP A 184 0.69 5.34 4.20
N VAL A 185 1.90 5.94 4.18
CA VAL A 185 2.12 7.30 4.68
C VAL A 185 1.28 8.32 3.91
N MET A 186 1.23 8.23 2.57
CA MET A 186 0.46 9.16 1.75
C MET A 186 -1.05 8.93 1.83
N LYS A 187 -1.48 7.67 1.96
CA LYS A 187 -2.90 7.30 2.10
C LYS A 187 -3.49 7.78 3.42
N ALA A 188 -2.73 7.74 4.51
CA ALA A 188 -3.17 8.21 5.80
C ALA A 188 -3.32 9.73 5.83
N ASN A 189 -4.36 10.24 6.48
CA ASN A 189 -4.47 11.67 6.76
C ASN A 189 -3.47 12.07 7.85
N THR A 190 -3.44 11.30 8.94
CA THR A 190 -2.57 11.55 10.09
C THR A 190 -1.62 10.38 10.30
N VAL A 191 -0.35 10.66 10.54
CA VAL A 191 0.65 9.66 10.95
C VAL A 191 0.89 9.80 12.44
N VAL A 192 0.60 8.75 13.20
CA VAL A 192 0.81 8.69 14.65
C VAL A 192 2.04 7.84 14.93
N LEU A 193 3.05 8.43 15.54
CA LEU A 193 4.33 7.79 15.86
C LEU A 193 4.50 7.69 17.38
N THR A 194 4.97 6.58 17.89
CA THR A 194 5.49 6.55 19.25
C THR A 194 6.89 7.18 19.27
N LYS A 195 7.27 7.76 20.39
CA LYS A 195 8.61 8.38 20.59
C LYS A 195 9.75 7.42 20.24
N ASP A 196 9.63 6.16 20.67
CA ASP A 196 10.60 5.10 20.35
C ASP A 196 10.61 4.76 18.86
N ALA A 197 9.47 4.87 18.17
CA ALA A 197 9.39 4.64 16.73
C ALA A 197 10.10 5.75 15.94
N VAL A 198 10.02 7.00 16.39
CA VAL A 198 10.76 8.12 15.80
C VAL A 198 12.26 7.85 15.89
N ALA A 199 12.77 7.51 17.08
CA ALA A 199 14.19 7.21 17.27
C ALA A 199 14.68 6.08 16.35
N LYS A 200 13.89 4.99 16.21
CA LYS A 200 14.22 3.89 15.30
C LYS A 200 14.16 4.28 13.81
N ILE A 201 13.22 5.14 13.42
CA ILE A 201 13.15 5.64 12.04
C ILE A 201 14.38 6.48 11.74
N GLU A 202 14.81 7.31 12.66
CA GLU A 202 16.02 8.11 12.51
C GLU A 202 17.27 7.22 12.40
N GLU A 203 17.40 6.19 13.23
CA GLU A 203 18.51 5.23 13.15
C GLU A 203 18.58 4.50 11.79
N VAL A 204 17.44 4.09 11.24
CA VAL A 204 17.38 3.31 9.99
C VAL A 204 17.56 4.17 8.75
N TYR A 205 17.10 5.42 8.78
CA TYR A 205 17.02 6.28 7.59
C TYR A 205 17.92 7.51 7.63
N ALA A 206 18.56 7.85 8.73
CA ALA A 206 19.51 8.97 8.83
C ALA A 206 20.73 8.88 7.90
#